data_28e2cf47debe6cd6a603cbc8e96da596
#
_entry.id   28e2cf47debe6cd6a603cbc8e96da596
#
_cell.length_a   1.000
_cell.length_b   1.000
_cell.length_c   1.000
_cell.angle_alpha   90.00
_cell.angle_beta   90.00
_cell.angle_gamma   90.00
#
_symmetry.space_group_name_H-M   'P 1'
#
loop_
_entity.id
_entity.type
_entity.pdbx_description
1 polymer ?
#
loop_
_entity_poly.entity_id
_entity_poly.type
_entity_poly.pdbx_seq_one_letter_code
_entity_poly.pdbx_strand_id
1 'polypeptide(L)'
;MISTERDRMQLWHEQSHRYHTELLDFKKLTAEAMEGLRNEHSGIFNALEGAAVRVDRVEREMDYVESQTSPRACANKADKVVEQGAWGLEESRRKDEEEEEDWEELQSSVSDCVEIISGIRSVKILKRVGGPKGMWTKDPRSSKVYVFSGTSGDSIYQFNSVQDFSRSPGINGSRQIWLPSEWSGPGSAVYNGYLYYIQQEDDTDVQVVKYDLLTGTVTDVAMFPVESHAAVYNLNPETAADLAADDEGLWLLYATSDSEPNINLAKMDPATLDIEQIWDTRCPRENAEAAFVVCGTVYVVYNTRQASRSRIQCLFDVNDVVISEEAPLIYFPRRYGAHASLKYNPEEKQLYGWDDGYQIIYRLSMKRKLLV
;
A
#
# COMPACT_ATOMS: atom_id res chain seq x y z
N MET A 1 25.62 61.19 -26.90
CA MET A 1 25.59 59.75 -26.69
C MET A 1 25.90 59.33 -25.20
N ILE A 2 26.82 59.98 -24.51
CA ILE A 2 27.18 59.63 -23.12
C ILE A 2 26.10 59.99 -22.08
N SER A 3 25.32 61.06 -22.32
CA SER A 3 24.19 61.46 -21.42
C SER A 3 23.06 60.44 -21.36
N THR A 4 22.66 59.92 -22.52
CA THR A 4 21.55 58.92 -22.62
C THR A 4 21.87 57.57 -21.97
N GLU A 5 23.10 57.14 -21.92
CA GLU A 5 23.48 55.90 -21.21
C GLU A 5 23.49 56.08 -19.67
N ARG A 6 23.92 57.24 -19.20
CA ARG A 6 23.90 57.59 -17.79
C ARG A 6 22.45 57.64 -17.26
N ASP A 7 21.53 58.24 -18.03
CA ASP A 7 20.12 58.36 -17.66
C ASP A 7 19.45 56.95 -17.64
N ARG A 8 19.81 56.06 -18.57
CA ARG A 8 19.35 54.66 -18.57
C ARG A 8 19.85 53.87 -17.39
N MET A 9 21.14 54.01 -17.01
CA MET A 9 21.69 53.37 -15.83
C MET A 9 21.07 53.85 -14.54
N GLN A 10 20.74 55.14 -14.46
CA GLN A 10 20.11 55.71 -13.29
C GLN A 10 18.69 55.20 -13.13
N LEU A 11 17.91 55.16 -14.21
CA LEU A 11 16.57 54.55 -14.24
C LEU A 11 16.59 53.08 -13.87
N TRP A 12 17.58 52.33 -14.37
CA TRP A 12 17.75 50.89 -14.03
C TRP A 12 18.09 50.70 -12.55
N HIS A 13 18.89 51.57 -11.97
CA HIS A 13 19.24 51.55 -10.56
C HIS A 13 18.00 51.84 -9.65
N GLU A 14 17.19 52.80 -10.03
CA GLU A 14 15.95 53.14 -9.32
C GLU A 14 14.93 51.99 -9.41
N GLN A 15 14.77 51.34 -10.54
CA GLN A 15 13.92 50.16 -10.72
C GLN A 15 14.41 48.97 -9.90
N SER A 16 15.71 48.72 -9.93
CA SER A 16 16.32 47.64 -9.13
C SER A 16 16.11 47.84 -7.65
N HIS A 17 16.27 49.07 -7.17
CA HIS A 17 16.02 49.41 -5.76
C HIS A 17 14.57 49.21 -5.36
N ARG A 18 13.63 49.61 -6.25
CA ARG A 18 12.20 49.40 -6.03
C ARG A 18 11.84 47.91 -5.93
N TYR A 19 12.31 47.07 -6.87
CA TYR A 19 12.09 45.63 -6.82
C TYR A 19 12.70 44.98 -5.58
N HIS A 20 13.87 45.46 -5.15
CA HIS A 20 14.49 44.96 -3.92
C HIS A 20 13.65 45.24 -2.68
N THR A 21 13.06 46.45 -2.61
CA THR A 21 12.19 46.84 -1.49
C THR A 21 10.90 46.02 -1.50
N GLU A 22 10.24 45.89 -2.68
CA GLU A 22 9.03 45.07 -2.86
C GLU A 22 9.29 43.57 -2.46
N LEU A 23 10.46 43.04 -2.81
CA LEU A 23 10.86 41.69 -2.45
C LEU A 23 11.03 41.52 -0.92
N LEU A 24 11.61 42.49 -0.26
CA LEU A 24 11.76 42.49 1.20
C LEU A 24 10.42 42.55 1.91
N ASP A 25 9.49 43.36 1.43
CA ASP A 25 8.13 43.48 1.98
C ASP A 25 7.35 42.18 1.75
N PHE A 26 7.45 41.57 0.57
CA PHE A 26 6.86 40.28 0.28
C PHE A 26 7.41 39.18 1.18
N LYS A 27 8.74 39.17 1.39
CA LYS A 27 9.39 38.19 2.27
C LYS A 27 8.93 38.35 3.72
N LYS A 28 8.68 39.56 4.18
CA LYS A 28 8.18 39.83 5.51
C LYS A 28 6.74 39.35 5.68
N LEU A 29 5.87 39.68 4.73
CA LEU A 29 4.47 39.25 4.72
C LEU A 29 4.32 37.72 4.67
N THR A 30 5.14 37.05 3.87
CA THR A 30 5.13 35.58 3.82
C THR A 30 5.62 34.96 5.12
N ALA A 31 6.63 35.52 5.77
CA ALA A 31 7.11 35.04 7.05
C ALA A 31 6.03 35.18 8.15
N GLU A 32 5.35 36.32 8.20
CA GLU A 32 4.24 36.57 9.15
C GLU A 32 3.06 35.62 8.92
N ALA A 33 2.71 35.35 7.64
CA ALA A 33 1.65 34.39 7.30
C ALA A 33 2.01 32.96 7.69
N MET A 34 3.27 32.52 7.46
CA MET A 34 3.75 31.21 7.85
C MET A 34 3.78 31.02 9.38
N GLU A 35 4.10 32.08 10.12
CA GLU A 35 4.07 32.02 11.59
C GLU A 35 2.64 31.96 12.11
N GLY A 36 1.70 32.68 11.50
CA GLY A 36 0.27 32.56 11.78
C GLY A 36 -0.25 31.13 11.59
N LEU A 37 0.03 30.52 10.42
CA LEU A 37 -0.35 29.12 10.12
C LEU A 37 0.28 28.11 11.09
N ARG A 38 1.53 28.33 11.49
CA ARG A 38 2.20 27.46 12.48
C ARG A 38 1.51 27.50 13.84
N ASN A 39 1.06 28.69 14.26
CA ASN A 39 0.35 28.87 15.53
C ASN A 39 -1.05 28.24 15.48
N GLU A 40 -1.77 28.39 14.38
CA GLU A 40 -3.05 27.72 14.18
C GLU A 40 -2.90 26.20 14.18
N HIS A 41 -1.92 25.66 13.46
CA HIS A 41 -1.61 24.24 13.43
C HIS A 41 -1.29 23.70 14.85
N SER A 42 -0.49 24.43 15.62
CA SER A 42 -0.20 24.07 17.02
C SER A 42 -1.45 24.07 17.90
N GLY A 43 -2.37 25.01 17.68
CA GLY A 43 -3.66 25.07 18.38
C GLY A 43 -4.55 23.88 18.07
N ILE A 44 -4.64 23.50 16.79
CA ILE A 44 -5.40 22.33 16.34
C ILE A 44 -4.80 21.04 16.92
N PHE A 45 -3.47 20.90 16.87
CA PHE A 45 -2.78 19.73 17.40
C PHE A 45 -3.08 19.52 18.90
N ASN A 46 -3.01 20.58 19.69
CA ASN A 46 -3.33 20.53 21.13
C ASN A 46 -4.81 20.19 21.40
N ALA A 47 -5.71 20.66 20.53
CA ALA A 47 -7.13 20.33 20.64
C ALA A 47 -7.41 18.85 20.32
N LEU A 48 -6.72 18.29 19.30
CA LEU A 48 -6.79 16.87 18.93
C LEU A 48 -6.23 15.96 20.04
N GLU A 49 -5.11 16.33 20.64
CA GLU A 49 -4.54 15.58 21.76
C GLU A 49 -5.49 15.57 22.97
N GLY A 50 -6.16 16.69 23.25
CA GLY A 50 -7.20 16.76 24.27
C GLY A 50 -8.46 15.95 23.92
N ALA A 51 -8.79 15.78 22.65
CA ALA A 51 -9.88 14.92 22.19
C ALA A 51 -9.51 13.44 22.33
N ALA A 52 -8.30 13.05 21.94
CA ALA A 52 -7.80 11.67 22.08
C ALA A 52 -7.87 11.19 23.54
N VAL A 53 -7.44 12.01 24.48
CA VAL A 53 -7.53 11.68 25.93
C VAL A 53 -8.99 11.46 26.37
N ARG A 54 -9.94 12.20 25.78
CA ARG A 54 -11.37 12.01 26.12
C ARG A 54 -11.93 10.71 25.50
N VAL A 55 -11.50 10.35 24.29
CA VAL A 55 -11.86 9.08 23.68
C VAL A 55 -11.35 7.90 24.48
N ASP A 56 -10.09 7.90 24.87
CA ASP A 56 -9.48 6.87 25.74
C ASP A 56 -10.20 6.70 27.09
N ARG A 57 -10.81 7.77 27.59
CA ARG A 57 -11.63 7.70 28.81
C ARG A 57 -12.95 7.01 28.53
N VAL A 58 -13.63 7.37 27.45
CA VAL A 58 -14.91 6.78 27.06
C VAL A 58 -14.75 5.28 26.75
N GLU A 59 -13.68 4.90 26.05
CA GLU A 59 -13.38 3.48 25.80
C GLU A 59 -13.22 2.69 27.10
N ARG A 60 -12.47 3.21 28.06
CA ARG A 60 -12.33 2.55 29.38
C ARG A 60 -13.63 2.46 30.17
N GLU A 61 -14.49 3.47 30.05
CA GLU A 61 -15.83 3.44 30.68
C GLU A 61 -16.75 2.44 29.99
N MET A 62 -16.66 2.28 28.65
CA MET A 62 -17.39 1.26 27.89
C MET A 62 -16.92 -0.15 28.26
N ASP A 63 -15.63 -0.41 28.28
CA ASP A 63 -15.06 -1.70 28.69
C ASP A 63 -15.51 -2.09 30.11
N TYR A 64 -15.61 -1.10 31.01
CA TYR A 64 -16.10 -1.33 32.36
C TYR A 64 -17.58 -1.71 32.37
N VAL A 65 -18.43 -1.05 31.57
CA VAL A 65 -19.87 -1.36 31.45
C VAL A 65 -20.07 -2.72 30.79
N GLU A 66 -19.31 -3.06 29.74
CA GLU A 66 -19.37 -4.39 29.10
C GLU A 66 -18.94 -5.50 30.08
N SER A 67 -17.95 -5.25 30.92
CA SER A 67 -17.52 -6.23 31.93
C SER A 67 -18.59 -6.49 33.00
N GLN A 68 -19.52 -5.56 33.19
CA GLN A 68 -20.65 -5.69 34.14
C GLN A 68 -21.90 -6.32 33.53
N THR A 69 -22.03 -6.31 32.21
CA THR A 69 -23.17 -6.89 31.49
C THR A 69 -22.92 -8.32 31.01
N SER A 70 -22.29 -9.16 31.80
CA SER A 70 -22.20 -10.61 31.54
C SER A 70 -23.62 -11.20 31.54
N PRO A 71 -24.08 -11.90 30.48
CA PRO A 71 -25.43 -12.40 30.42
C PRO A 71 -25.65 -13.53 31.42
N ARG A 72 -26.36 -13.25 32.52
CA ARG A 72 -26.99 -14.28 33.32
C ARG A 72 -28.07 -14.98 32.47
N ALA A 73 -27.92 -16.26 32.29
CA ALA A 73 -28.90 -17.12 31.65
C ALA A 73 -30.31 -16.86 32.20
N CYS A 74 -31.22 -16.34 31.35
CA CYS A 74 -32.65 -16.29 31.64
C CYS A 74 -33.28 -17.63 31.26
N ALA A 75 -33.65 -18.39 32.30
CA ALA A 75 -34.53 -19.54 32.18
C ALA A 75 -35.95 -19.10 31.88
N ASN A 76 -36.60 -19.88 31.03
CA ASN A 76 -38.00 -19.81 30.57
C ASN A 76 -39.06 -19.42 31.61
N LYS A 77 -39.99 -18.53 31.20
CA LYS A 77 -41.41 -18.66 31.54
C LYS A 77 -42.26 -18.13 30.40
N ALA A 78 -42.98 -19.04 29.78
CA ALA A 78 -44.16 -18.76 28.97
C ALA A 78 -45.29 -18.20 29.86
N ASP A 79 -46.01 -17.20 29.38
CA ASP A 79 -47.47 -17.19 29.27
C ASP A 79 -48.06 -15.83 28.93
N LYS A 80 -49.03 -15.93 27.97
CA LYS A 80 -50.24 -15.12 27.73
C LYS A 80 -50.19 -13.88 26.83
N VAL A 81 -50.70 -14.16 25.65
CA VAL A 81 -51.55 -13.46 24.69
C VAL A 81 -52.32 -12.25 25.22
N VAL A 82 -52.23 -11.13 24.52
CA VAL A 82 -53.37 -10.23 24.24
C VAL A 82 -53.23 -9.72 22.80
N GLU A 83 -54.22 -10.11 21.95
CA GLU A 83 -54.50 -9.52 20.64
C GLU A 83 -54.96 -8.07 20.82
N GLN A 84 -54.32 -7.13 20.09
CA GLN A 84 -55.01 -5.95 19.55
C GLN A 84 -54.01 -5.16 18.64
N GLY A 85 -54.40 -4.95 17.39
CA GLY A 85 -53.91 -3.86 16.54
C GLY A 85 -53.18 -4.22 15.24
N ALA A 86 -53.90 -4.87 14.30
CA ALA A 86 -53.35 -5.31 13.02
C ALA A 86 -53.17 -4.22 11.93
N TRP A 87 -53.26 -2.93 12.26
CA TRP A 87 -53.19 -1.83 11.27
C TRP A 87 -51.95 -0.93 11.37
N GLY A 88 -51.18 -1.05 12.38
CA GLY A 88 -49.92 -0.30 12.54
C GLY A 88 -48.64 -1.06 12.13
N LEU A 89 -48.75 -2.37 11.88
CA LEU A 89 -47.63 -3.26 11.60
C LEU A 89 -47.18 -3.29 10.12
N GLU A 90 -48.11 -2.94 9.19
CA GLU A 90 -47.77 -2.96 7.75
C GLU A 90 -46.99 -1.73 7.27
N GLU A 91 -47.19 -0.57 7.91
CA GLU A 91 -46.48 0.67 7.56
C GLU A 91 -45.09 0.73 8.22
N SER A 92 -44.94 0.14 9.41
CA SER A 92 -43.63 -0.04 10.05
C SER A 92 -42.80 -1.08 9.31
N ARG A 93 -43.40 -2.17 8.87
CA ARG A 93 -42.75 -3.24 8.15
C ARG A 93 -42.26 -2.82 6.77
N ARG A 94 -43.00 -1.92 6.08
CA ARG A 94 -42.54 -1.36 4.79
C ARG A 94 -41.37 -0.38 4.94
N LYS A 95 -41.35 0.39 6.04
CA LYS A 95 -40.19 1.26 6.34
C LYS A 95 -38.98 0.46 6.75
N ASP A 96 -39.16 -0.60 7.53
CA ASP A 96 -38.06 -1.48 7.93
C ASP A 96 -37.53 -2.28 6.73
N GLU A 97 -38.38 -2.70 5.77
CA GLU A 97 -37.99 -3.37 4.52
C GLU A 97 -37.29 -2.39 3.54
N GLU A 98 -37.74 -1.12 3.43
CA GLU A 98 -37.05 -0.07 2.63
C GLU A 98 -35.72 0.36 3.27
N GLU A 99 -35.62 0.42 4.60
CA GLU A 99 -34.39 0.68 5.31
C GLU A 99 -33.42 -0.52 5.23
N GLU A 100 -33.90 -1.76 5.26
CA GLU A 100 -33.06 -2.94 5.05
C GLU A 100 -32.58 -3.06 3.60
N GLU A 101 -33.41 -2.73 2.59
CA GLU A 101 -32.97 -2.70 1.19
C GLU A 101 -31.96 -1.58 0.94
N ASP A 102 -32.12 -0.38 1.51
CA ASP A 102 -31.13 0.69 1.45
C ASP A 102 -29.81 0.32 2.18
N TRP A 103 -29.88 -0.41 3.30
CA TRP A 103 -28.71 -0.94 4.00
C TRP A 103 -28.03 -2.07 3.24
N GLU A 104 -28.77 -2.94 2.55
CA GLU A 104 -28.19 -3.99 1.70
C GLU A 104 -27.56 -3.39 0.42
N GLU A 105 -28.14 -2.34 -0.18
CA GLU A 105 -27.58 -1.65 -1.33
C GLU A 105 -26.32 -0.83 -0.94
N LEU A 106 -26.27 -0.23 0.26
CA LEU A 106 -25.08 0.40 0.82
C LEU A 106 -24.00 -0.65 1.17
N GLN A 107 -24.37 -1.83 1.63
CA GLN A 107 -23.43 -2.92 1.93
C GLN A 107 -22.89 -3.59 0.67
N SER A 108 -23.63 -3.62 -0.44
CA SER A 108 -23.17 -4.17 -1.72
C SER A 108 -22.16 -3.28 -2.46
N SER A 109 -22.04 -2.01 -2.07
CA SER A 109 -21.06 -1.08 -2.62
C SER A 109 -19.76 -0.96 -1.79
N VAL A 110 -19.74 -1.55 -0.59
CA VAL A 110 -18.55 -1.56 0.28
C VAL A 110 -17.79 -2.85 0.04
N SER A 111 -16.54 -2.75 -0.40
CA SER A 111 -15.61 -3.88 -0.45
C SER A 111 -15.70 -4.66 0.88
N ASP A 112 -15.83 -5.99 0.82
CA ASP A 112 -15.88 -6.86 2.00
C ASP A 112 -14.61 -6.77 2.86
N CYS A 113 -13.55 -6.17 2.33
CA CYS A 113 -12.27 -6.04 2.98
C CYS A 113 -12.17 -4.72 3.76
N VAL A 114 -12.47 -4.80 5.06
CA VAL A 114 -12.49 -3.65 5.99
C VAL A 114 -11.24 -3.57 6.89
N GLU A 115 -10.13 -4.19 6.51
CA GLU A 115 -8.93 -4.23 7.33
C GLU A 115 -7.87 -3.22 6.87
N ILE A 116 -7.17 -2.61 7.83
CA ILE A 116 -6.04 -1.72 7.62
C ILE A 116 -4.89 -2.13 8.54
N ILE A 117 -3.65 -1.91 8.11
CA ILE A 117 -2.47 -2.20 8.91
C ILE A 117 -2.34 -1.18 10.04
N SER A 118 -2.26 -1.65 11.28
CA SER A 118 -1.98 -0.84 12.46
C SER A 118 -0.52 -0.91 12.93
N GLY A 119 0.25 -1.88 12.46
CA GLY A 119 1.66 -2.02 12.83
C GLY A 119 2.30 -3.33 12.38
N ILE A 120 3.60 -3.48 12.67
CA ILE A 120 4.36 -4.71 12.47
C ILE A 120 4.53 -5.38 13.82
N ARG A 121 3.84 -6.51 14.03
CA ARG A 121 3.80 -7.23 15.31
C ARG A 121 5.11 -7.96 15.62
N SER A 122 5.68 -8.62 14.61
CA SER A 122 6.92 -9.39 14.78
C SER A 122 7.67 -9.56 13.47
N VAL A 123 8.96 -9.85 13.59
CA VAL A 123 9.89 -10.07 12.48
C VAL A 123 10.55 -11.40 12.64
N LYS A 124 10.61 -12.17 11.57
CA LYS A 124 11.37 -13.42 11.50
C LYS A 124 12.33 -13.37 10.32
N ILE A 125 13.62 -13.26 10.62
CA ILE A 125 14.68 -13.42 9.63
C ILE A 125 14.88 -14.93 9.45
N LEU A 126 14.74 -15.41 8.21
CA LEU A 126 14.91 -16.83 7.91
C LEU A 126 16.37 -17.16 7.62
N LYS A 127 16.91 -16.50 6.61
CA LYS A 127 18.30 -16.68 6.18
C LYS A 127 18.76 -15.55 5.27
N ARG A 128 20.01 -15.61 4.86
CA ARG A 128 20.54 -14.78 3.77
C ARG A 128 20.90 -15.69 2.61
N VAL A 129 20.29 -15.47 1.44
CA VAL A 129 20.57 -16.23 0.22
C VAL A 129 20.42 -15.33 -0.99
N GLY A 130 21.34 -15.45 -1.95
CA GLY A 130 21.35 -14.60 -3.13
C GLY A 130 22.04 -13.24 -2.93
N GLY A 131 21.91 -12.37 -3.93
CA GLY A 131 22.43 -11.00 -3.91
C GLY A 131 21.54 -10.01 -3.15
N PRO A 132 21.87 -8.72 -3.17
CA PRO A 132 21.09 -7.69 -2.49
C PRO A 132 19.70 -7.50 -3.08
N LYS A 133 19.50 -7.87 -4.34
CA LYS A 133 18.23 -7.77 -5.07
C LYS A 133 17.60 -9.14 -5.30
N GLY A 134 16.30 -9.17 -5.31
CA GLY A 134 15.50 -10.36 -5.52
C GLY A 134 14.09 -10.23 -4.94
N MET A 135 13.33 -11.29 -5.08
CA MET A 135 11.98 -11.40 -4.55
C MET A 135 11.74 -12.82 -4.03
N TRP A 136 10.95 -12.94 -2.99
CA TRP A 136 10.42 -14.22 -2.57
C TRP A 136 9.01 -14.05 -2.03
N THR A 137 8.19 -15.08 -2.22
CA THR A 137 6.80 -15.08 -1.79
C THR A 137 6.32 -16.51 -1.53
N LYS A 138 5.23 -16.62 -0.79
CA LYS A 138 4.50 -17.86 -0.60
C LYS A 138 3.17 -17.77 -1.34
N ASP A 139 2.81 -18.83 -2.07
CA ASP A 139 1.49 -18.94 -2.67
C ASP A 139 0.40 -18.95 -1.57
N PRO A 140 -0.60 -18.05 -1.61
CA PRO A 140 -1.67 -18.02 -0.61
C PRO A 140 -2.42 -19.35 -0.49
N ARG A 141 -2.63 -20.06 -1.60
CA ARG A 141 -3.41 -21.31 -1.65
C ARG A 141 -2.61 -22.57 -1.31
N SER A 142 -1.30 -22.49 -1.20
CA SER A 142 -0.45 -23.63 -0.94
C SER A 142 0.66 -23.33 0.05
N SER A 143 1.40 -24.36 0.46
CA SER A 143 2.60 -24.17 1.28
C SER A 143 3.83 -23.74 0.48
N LYS A 144 3.75 -23.73 -0.86
CA LYS A 144 4.90 -23.54 -1.74
C LYS A 144 5.45 -22.13 -1.66
N VAL A 145 6.78 -22.06 -1.70
CA VAL A 145 7.54 -20.81 -1.70
C VAL A 145 8.29 -20.67 -3.00
N TYR A 146 8.26 -19.48 -3.56
CA TYR A 146 8.93 -19.13 -4.81
C TYR A 146 9.98 -18.06 -4.56
N VAL A 147 11.14 -18.22 -5.16
CA VAL A 147 12.32 -17.36 -4.97
C VAL A 147 12.87 -16.95 -6.32
N PHE A 148 13.00 -15.65 -6.51
CA PHE A 148 13.61 -14.98 -7.66
C PHE A 148 14.89 -14.32 -7.18
N SER A 149 16.02 -14.76 -7.65
CA SER A 149 17.32 -14.27 -7.19
C SER A 149 17.96 -13.35 -8.22
N GLY A 150 18.11 -12.10 -7.89
CA GLY A 150 18.63 -11.08 -8.80
C GLY A 150 17.56 -10.13 -9.31
N THR A 151 17.85 -9.49 -10.44
CA THR A 151 16.98 -8.51 -11.11
C THR A 151 16.41 -9.00 -12.44
N SER A 152 16.88 -10.14 -12.94
CA SER A 152 16.38 -10.80 -14.13
C SER A 152 16.79 -12.27 -14.17
N GLY A 153 16.17 -13.05 -15.01
CA GLY A 153 16.53 -14.44 -15.24
C GLY A 153 15.45 -15.23 -15.97
N ASP A 154 15.81 -16.42 -16.42
CA ASP A 154 14.97 -17.38 -17.14
C ASP A 154 14.37 -18.47 -16.24
N SER A 155 14.67 -18.43 -14.96
CA SER A 155 14.26 -19.48 -14.03
C SER A 155 13.97 -18.93 -12.63
N ILE A 156 13.15 -19.66 -11.90
CA ILE A 156 12.80 -19.42 -10.50
C ILE A 156 12.99 -20.69 -9.67
N TYR A 157 13.01 -20.55 -8.38
CA TYR A 157 13.21 -21.64 -7.44
C TYR A 157 11.98 -21.88 -6.58
N GLN A 158 11.49 -23.13 -6.54
CA GLN A 158 10.33 -23.54 -5.75
C GLN A 158 10.76 -24.43 -4.59
N PHE A 159 10.26 -24.14 -3.40
CA PHE A 159 10.36 -24.98 -2.20
C PHE A 159 8.96 -25.44 -1.77
N ASN A 160 8.87 -26.60 -1.12
CA ASN A 160 7.58 -27.14 -0.70
C ASN A 160 6.97 -26.37 0.49
N SER A 161 7.81 -25.70 1.29
CA SER A 161 7.36 -24.92 2.44
C SER A 161 8.39 -23.87 2.88
N VAL A 162 7.95 -22.91 3.67
CA VAL A 162 8.84 -21.94 4.36
C VAL A 162 9.87 -22.69 5.25
N GLN A 163 9.49 -23.82 5.83
CA GLN A 163 10.38 -24.61 6.67
C GLN A 163 11.48 -25.28 5.84
N ASP A 164 11.14 -25.84 4.68
CA ASP A 164 12.11 -26.44 3.75
C ASP A 164 13.05 -25.37 3.21
N PHE A 165 12.51 -24.20 2.84
CA PHE A 165 13.30 -23.05 2.43
C PHE A 165 14.28 -22.63 3.53
N SER A 166 13.82 -22.49 4.77
CA SER A 166 14.65 -22.08 5.91
C SER A 166 15.80 -23.05 6.22
N ARG A 167 15.57 -24.35 6.05
CA ARG A 167 16.54 -25.42 6.33
C ARG A 167 17.53 -25.68 5.20
N SER A 168 17.18 -25.31 3.98
CA SER A 168 18.05 -25.58 2.82
C SER A 168 19.35 -24.77 2.92
N PRO A 169 20.50 -25.34 2.50
CA PRO A 169 21.80 -24.66 2.61
C PRO A 169 21.92 -23.47 1.63
N GLY A 170 21.05 -23.39 0.65
CA GLY A 170 21.05 -22.33 -0.37
C GLY A 170 19.80 -22.42 -1.24
N ILE A 171 19.88 -21.93 -2.47
CA ILE A 171 18.84 -22.08 -3.48
C ILE A 171 18.92 -23.46 -4.15
N ASN A 172 20.09 -24.08 -4.17
CA ASN A 172 20.38 -25.33 -4.93
C ASN A 172 19.63 -26.57 -4.44
N GLY A 173 18.93 -26.53 -3.30
CA GLY A 173 18.10 -27.63 -2.78
C GLY A 173 16.64 -27.59 -3.23
N SER A 174 16.30 -26.68 -4.13
CA SER A 174 14.94 -26.45 -4.61
C SER A 174 14.66 -27.06 -5.98
N ARG A 175 13.38 -27.13 -6.33
CA ARG A 175 12.98 -27.39 -7.70
C ARG A 175 13.16 -26.10 -8.49
N GLN A 176 14.01 -26.12 -9.52
CA GLN A 176 14.13 -25.05 -10.50
C GLN A 176 13.00 -25.17 -11.53
N ILE A 177 12.34 -24.04 -11.79
CA ILE A 177 11.30 -23.91 -12.81
C ILE A 177 11.87 -22.97 -13.87
N TRP A 178 12.00 -23.48 -15.08
CA TRP A 178 12.41 -22.69 -16.24
C TRP A 178 11.18 -22.01 -16.83
N LEU A 179 11.27 -20.70 -17.01
CA LEU A 179 10.21 -19.89 -17.61
C LEU A 179 10.44 -19.78 -19.12
N PRO A 180 9.39 -19.66 -19.91
CA PRO A 180 9.51 -19.56 -21.38
C PRO A 180 10.09 -18.22 -21.85
N SER A 181 10.08 -17.20 -21.00
CA SER A 181 10.71 -15.90 -21.23
C SER A 181 11.40 -15.40 -19.95
N GLU A 182 12.37 -14.51 -20.10
CA GLU A 182 13.06 -13.91 -18.96
C GLU A 182 12.12 -12.99 -18.17
N TRP A 183 12.19 -13.09 -16.84
CA TRP A 183 11.56 -12.14 -15.95
C TRP A 183 12.49 -10.95 -15.68
N SER A 184 11.91 -9.76 -15.51
CA SER A 184 12.62 -8.49 -15.28
C SER A 184 12.15 -7.82 -14.01
N GLY A 185 13.09 -7.45 -13.14
CA GLY A 185 12.83 -6.79 -11.87
C GLY A 185 12.21 -7.70 -10.81
N PRO A 186 12.19 -7.27 -9.53
CA PRO A 186 11.61 -8.03 -8.42
C PRO A 186 10.08 -7.85 -8.30
N GLY A 187 9.43 -7.36 -9.35
CA GLY A 187 8.01 -6.98 -9.37
C GLY A 187 7.01 -8.11 -9.64
N SER A 188 7.42 -9.38 -9.58
CA SER A 188 6.51 -10.52 -9.83
C SER A 188 5.59 -10.82 -8.65
N ALA A 189 4.47 -11.52 -8.89
CA ALA A 189 3.53 -11.98 -7.86
C ALA A 189 3.08 -13.42 -8.11
N VAL A 190 2.72 -14.13 -7.03
CA VAL A 190 2.05 -15.43 -7.09
C VAL A 190 0.67 -15.29 -6.51
N TYR A 191 -0.34 -15.62 -7.30
CA TYR A 191 -1.72 -15.50 -6.91
C TYR A 191 -2.57 -16.63 -7.52
N ASN A 192 -3.35 -17.31 -6.70
CA ASN A 192 -4.29 -18.35 -7.11
C ASN A 192 -3.68 -19.52 -7.92
N GLY A 193 -2.42 -19.89 -7.67
CA GLY A 193 -1.72 -20.97 -8.37
C GLY A 193 -1.07 -20.54 -9.69
N TYR A 194 -1.14 -19.26 -10.02
CA TYR A 194 -0.46 -18.66 -11.15
C TYR A 194 0.70 -17.78 -10.69
N LEU A 195 1.74 -17.77 -11.50
CA LEU A 195 2.80 -16.78 -11.41
C LEU A 195 2.50 -15.68 -12.43
N TYR A 196 2.52 -14.44 -11.96
CA TYR A 196 2.48 -13.25 -12.79
C TYR A 196 3.86 -12.59 -12.71
N TYR A 197 4.53 -12.47 -13.85
CA TYR A 197 5.86 -11.88 -13.88
C TYR A 197 5.99 -10.83 -14.96
N ILE A 198 6.87 -9.88 -14.72
CA ILE A 198 7.18 -8.81 -15.66
C ILE A 198 8.21 -9.34 -16.63
N GLN A 199 7.93 -9.18 -17.91
CA GLN A 199 8.86 -9.34 -19.01
C GLN A 199 9.11 -7.98 -19.63
N GLN A 200 10.37 -7.66 -19.85
CA GLN A 200 10.78 -6.44 -20.52
C GLN A 200 11.95 -6.77 -21.41
N GLU A 201 11.79 -6.56 -22.70
CA GLU A 201 12.88 -6.56 -23.67
C GLU A 201 13.37 -5.14 -23.85
N ASP A 202 14.65 -4.98 -24.22
CA ASP A 202 15.26 -3.67 -24.42
C ASP A 202 14.40 -2.80 -25.36
N ASP A 203 14.03 -1.59 -24.89
CA ASP A 203 13.21 -0.58 -25.59
C ASP A 203 11.76 -1.00 -25.95
N THR A 204 11.22 -2.05 -25.34
CA THR A 204 9.82 -2.48 -25.53
C THR A 204 8.93 -2.09 -24.37
N ASP A 205 7.61 -2.17 -24.62
CA ASP A 205 6.60 -2.00 -23.57
C ASP A 205 6.73 -3.08 -22.49
N VAL A 206 6.35 -2.74 -21.28
CA VAL A 206 6.30 -3.68 -20.16
C VAL A 206 5.20 -4.71 -20.41
N GLN A 207 5.54 -5.99 -20.31
CA GLN A 207 4.59 -7.09 -20.44
C GLN A 207 4.38 -7.79 -19.11
N VAL A 208 3.14 -8.14 -18.81
CA VAL A 208 2.78 -9.05 -17.71
C VAL A 208 2.47 -10.41 -18.31
N VAL A 209 3.22 -11.43 -17.89
CA VAL A 209 3.04 -12.81 -18.33
C VAL A 209 2.38 -13.61 -17.22
N LYS A 210 1.29 -14.28 -17.53
CA LYS A 210 0.58 -15.21 -16.63
C LYS A 210 1.00 -16.64 -16.94
N TYR A 211 1.59 -17.29 -15.95
CA TYR A 211 2.14 -18.64 -16.05
C TYR A 211 1.46 -19.57 -15.05
N ASP A 212 0.92 -20.67 -15.54
CA ASP A 212 0.31 -21.69 -14.69
C ASP A 212 1.39 -22.56 -14.03
N LEU A 213 1.49 -22.48 -12.72
CA LEU A 213 2.49 -23.21 -11.91
C LEU A 213 2.21 -24.73 -11.84
N LEU A 214 1.01 -25.18 -12.19
CA LEU A 214 0.64 -26.59 -12.22
C LEU A 214 0.98 -27.24 -13.56
N THR A 215 0.52 -26.62 -14.66
CA THR A 215 0.73 -27.14 -16.03
C THR A 215 2.10 -26.80 -16.58
N GLY A 216 2.72 -25.71 -16.11
CA GLY A 216 4.00 -25.24 -16.60
C GLY A 216 3.89 -24.52 -17.94
N THR A 217 2.79 -23.83 -18.20
CA THR A 217 2.53 -23.15 -19.48
C THR A 217 2.13 -21.69 -19.27
N VAL A 218 2.48 -20.82 -20.23
CA VAL A 218 1.92 -19.47 -20.31
C VAL A 218 0.44 -19.58 -20.72
N THR A 219 -0.42 -18.93 -19.97
CA THR A 219 -1.86 -18.90 -20.23
C THR A 219 -2.32 -17.58 -20.81
N ASP A 220 -1.62 -16.48 -20.50
CA ASP A 220 -1.95 -15.17 -21.03
C ASP A 220 -0.73 -14.23 -20.98
N VAL A 221 -0.75 -13.16 -21.82
CA VAL A 221 0.26 -12.08 -21.85
C VAL A 221 -0.44 -10.78 -22.17
N ALA A 222 -0.24 -9.76 -21.32
CA ALA A 222 -0.76 -8.42 -21.56
C ALA A 222 0.38 -7.41 -21.68
N MET A 223 0.24 -6.46 -22.61
CA MET A 223 1.18 -5.36 -22.80
C MET A 223 0.65 -4.10 -22.10
N PHE A 224 1.53 -3.40 -21.40
CA PHE A 224 1.20 -2.15 -20.74
C PHE A 224 1.98 -1.02 -21.37
N PRO A 225 1.32 0.10 -21.72
CA PRO A 225 1.98 1.28 -22.31
C PRO A 225 2.68 2.10 -21.22
N VAL A 226 3.77 1.57 -20.69
CA VAL A 226 4.64 2.21 -19.70
C VAL A 226 5.99 2.42 -20.35
N GLU A 227 6.59 3.61 -20.22
CA GLU A 227 7.95 3.85 -20.70
C GLU A 227 8.92 2.83 -20.08
N SER A 228 9.67 2.16 -20.90
CA SER A 228 10.52 1.00 -20.53
C SER A 228 11.54 1.28 -19.43
N HIS A 229 11.83 2.55 -19.15
CA HIS A 229 12.86 2.97 -18.17
C HIS A 229 12.27 3.62 -16.92
N ALA A 230 10.95 3.85 -16.85
CA ALA A 230 10.33 4.49 -15.71
C ALA A 230 10.25 3.54 -14.51
N ALA A 231 11.17 3.68 -13.55
CA ALA A 231 11.14 2.88 -12.32
C ALA A 231 9.95 3.27 -11.44
N VAL A 232 9.27 2.29 -10.84
CA VAL A 232 8.21 2.54 -9.85
C VAL A 232 8.76 3.19 -8.60
N TYR A 233 9.95 2.77 -8.17
CA TYR A 233 10.60 3.20 -6.93
C TYR A 233 11.99 3.77 -7.22
N ASN A 234 12.25 5.01 -6.82
CA ASN A 234 13.57 5.62 -7.09
C ASN A 234 14.73 4.94 -6.37
N LEU A 235 14.47 4.19 -5.29
CA LEU A 235 15.51 3.40 -4.62
C LEU A 235 15.68 1.98 -5.18
N ASN A 236 14.78 1.55 -6.09
CA ASN A 236 14.86 0.28 -6.82
C ASN A 236 14.61 0.53 -8.32
N PRO A 237 15.58 1.14 -9.02
CA PRO A 237 15.42 1.55 -10.42
C PRO A 237 15.20 0.36 -11.39
N GLU A 238 15.56 -0.85 -10.99
CA GLU A 238 15.33 -2.08 -11.74
C GLU A 238 13.88 -2.58 -11.71
N THR A 239 12.98 -1.91 -10.96
CA THR A 239 11.57 -2.27 -10.86
C THR A 239 10.75 -1.34 -11.76
N ALA A 240 10.54 -1.72 -13.02
CA ALA A 240 9.73 -0.97 -13.97
C ALA A 240 8.22 -1.07 -13.67
N ALA A 241 7.80 -2.21 -13.13
CA ALA A 241 6.44 -2.47 -12.67
C ALA A 241 6.47 -3.43 -11.48
N ASP A 242 5.51 -3.32 -10.55
CA ASP A 242 5.43 -4.17 -9.37
C ASP A 242 4.02 -4.74 -9.21
N LEU A 243 3.91 -6.05 -9.34
CA LEU A 243 2.66 -6.79 -9.16
C LEU A 243 2.45 -7.09 -7.69
N ALA A 244 1.27 -6.79 -7.20
CA ALA A 244 0.82 -7.09 -5.84
C ALA A 244 -0.48 -7.89 -5.88
N ALA A 245 -0.68 -8.74 -4.88
CA ALA A 245 -1.92 -9.48 -4.69
C ALA A 245 -2.40 -9.29 -3.25
N ASP A 246 -3.71 -9.16 -3.10
CA ASP A 246 -4.35 -9.07 -1.79
C ASP A 246 -5.68 -9.83 -1.74
N ASP A 247 -6.50 -9.52 -0.77
CA ASP A 247 -7.82 -10.13 -0.58
C ASP A 247 -8.82 -9.79 -1.72
N GLU A 248 -8.59 -8.67 -2.43
CA GLU A 248 -9.48 -8.18 -3.50
C GLU A 248 -9.01 -8.52 -4.91
N GLY A 249 -7.79 -9.01 -5.08
CA GLY A 249 -7.30 -9.44 -6.39
C GLY A 249 -5.86 -9.12 -6.71
N LEU A 250 -5.63 -8.81 -7.99
CA LEU A 250 -4.31 -8.53 -8.55
C LEU A 250 -4.20 -7.05 -8.89
N TRP A 251 -3.06 -6.48 -8.53
CA TRP A 251 -2.76 -5.07 -8.67
C TRP A 251 -1.43 -4.87 -9.38
N LEU A 252 -1.31 -3.77 -10.13
CA LEU A 252 -0.08 -3.33 -10.77
C LEU A 252 0.27 -1.93 -10.29
N LEU A 253 1.46 -1.77 -9.71
CA LEU A 253 2.05 -0.47 -9.40
C LEU A 253 3.07 -0.12 -10.50
N TYR A 254 3.00 1.11 -11.02
CA TYR A 254 3.81 1.54 -12.14
C TYR A 254 4.00 3.06 -12.17
N ALA A 255 4.88 3.54 -13.04
CA ALA A 255 4.98 4.94 -13.42
C ALA A 255 4.86 5.03 -14.95
N THR A 256 4.13 6.01 -15.45
CA THR A 256 3.91 6.16 -16.90
C THR A 256 5.14 6.67 -17.62
N SER A 257 5.96 7.46 -16.95
CA SER A 257 7.19 8.03 -17.48
C SER A 257 8.20 8.37 -16.37
N ASP A 258 9.45 8.64 -16.73
CA ASP A 258 10.46 9.08 -15.76
C ASP A 258 10.15 10.43 -15.12
N SER A 259 9.40 11.29 -15.80
CA SER A 259 8.94 12.59 -15.28
C SER A 259 7.76 12.51 -14.33
N GLU A 260 7.11 11.36 -14.22
CA GLU A 260 5.99 11.13 -13.29
C GLU A 260 6.47 11.21 -11.84
N PRO A 261 5.92 12.10 -11.00
CA PRO A 261 6.37 12.20 -9.61
C PRO A 261 5.78 11.12 -8.70
N ASN A 262 4.63 10.57 -9.06
CA ASN A 262 3.84 9.66 -8.22
C ASN A 262 3.84 8.23 -8.75
N ILE A 263 3.44 7.31 -7.87
CA ILE A 263 3.17 5.91 -8.19
C ILE A 263 1.71 5.81 -8.66
N ASN A 264 1.48 5.15 -9.79
CA ASN A 264 0.14 4.80 -10.26
C ASN A 264 -0.21 3.37 -9.82
N LEU A 265 -1.50 3.12 -9.64
CA LEU A 265 -2.08 1.83 -9.31
C LEU A 265 -3.08 1.43 -10.39
N ALA A 266 -3.01 0.21 -10.85
CA ALA A 266 -4.06 -0.41 -11.68
C ALA A 266 -4.59 -1.67 -11.00
N LYS A 267 -5.91 -1.86 -11.02
CA LYS A 267 -6.54 -3.14 -10.71
C LYS A 267 -6.63 -3.96 -11.98
N MET A 268 -6.25 -5.22 -11.88
CA MET A 268 -6.20 -6.14 -13.01
C MET A 268 -7.12 -7.33 -12.78
N ASP A 269 -7.86 -7.73 -13.81
CA ASP A 269 -8.52 -9.02 -13.81
C ASP A 269 -7.47 -10.15 -13.85
N PRO A 270 -7.35 -10.98 -12.81
CA PRO A 270 -6.37 -12.06 -12.78
C PRO A 270 -6.65 -13.17 -13.82
N ALA A 271 -7.85 -13.19 -14.44
CA ALA A 271 -8.17 -14.16 -15.48
C ALA A 271 -7.67 -13.72 -16.86
N THR A 272 -7.94 -12.47 -17.26
CA THR A 272 -7.68 -11.93 -18.61
C THR A 272 -6.50 -10.97 -18.68
N LEU A 273 -5.98 -10.51 -17.53
CA LEU A 273 -4.98 -9.45 -17.39
C LEU A 273 -5.45 -8.07 -17.86
N ASP A 274 -6.75 -7.89 -18.13
CA ASP A 274 -7.31 -6.60 -18.47
C ASP A 274 -7.23 -5.63 -17.30
N ILE A 275 -7.01 -4.35 -17.59
CA ILE A 275 -7.07 -3.29 -16.59
C ILE A 275 -8.53 -2.95 -16.33
N GLU A 276 -8.98 -3.14 -15.09
CA GLU A 276 -10.34 -2.79 -14.65
C GLU A 276 -10.44 -1.31 -14.30
N GLN A 277 -9.45 -0.79 -13.58
CA GLN A 277 -9.44 0.58 -13.09
C GLN A 277 -8.01 1.09 -12.82
N ILE A 278 -7.81 2.41 -12.90
CA ILE A 278 -6.52 3.08 -12.68
C ILE A 278 -6.69 4.25 -11.73
N TRP A 279 -5.69 4.45 -10.85
CA TRP A 279 -5.60 5.58 -9.91
C TRP A 279 -4.21 6.20 -9.91
N ASP A 280 -4.12 7.53 -9.77
CA ASP A 280 -2.94 8.22 -9.25
C ASP A 280 -2.99 8.17 -7.73
N THR A 281 -2.05 7.46 -7.11
CA THR A 281 -2.02 7.29 -5.65
C THR A 281 -1.60 8.56 -4.91
N ARG A 282 -1.05 9.54 -5.61
CA ARG A 282 -0.39 10.73 -5.05
C ARG A 282 0.78 10.40 -4.10
N CYS A 283 1.19 9.14 -4.04
CA CYS A 283 2.37 8.73 -3.28
C CYS A 283 3.63 8.95 -4.12
N PRO A 284 4.57 9.79 -3.66
CA PRO A 284 5.75 10.13 -4.45
C PRO A 284 6.67 8.92 -4.62
N ARG A 285 7.28 8.80 -5.80
CA ARG A 285 8.31 7.81 -6.13
C ARG A 285 9.64 8.11 -5.45
N GLU A 286 9.89 9.40 -5.13
CA GLU A 286 11.12 9.85 -4.50
C GLU A 286 11.31 9.21 -3.12
N ASN A 287 12.47 8.59 -2.90
CA ASN A 287 12.79 7.85 -1.68
C ASN A 287 11.89 6.62 -1.40
N ALA A 288 11.01 6.23 -2.32
CA ALA A 288 10.29 4.96 -2.24
C ALA A 288 11.22 3.78 -2.54
N GLU A 289 11.13 2.71 -1.75
CA GLU A 289 11.91 1.49 -1.94
C GLU A 289 11.04 0.29 -2.35
N ALA A 290 9.81 0.21 -1.91
CA ALA A 290 8.85 -0.83 -2.24
C ALA A 290 7.43 -0.41 -1.87
N ALA A 291 6.43 -1.12 -2.37
CA ALA A 291 5.06 -0.99 -1.92
C ALA A 291 4.38 -2.37 -1.89
N PHE A 292 3.21 -2.42 -1.28
CA PHE A 292 2.35 -3.60 -1.28
C PHE A 292 0.90 -3.16 -1.07
N VAL A 293 -0.05 -4.04 -1.37
CA VAL A 293 -1.49 -3.77 -1.27
C VAL A 293 -2.12 -4.70 -0.24
N VAL A 294 -3.02 -4.16 0.58
CA VAL A 294 -3.81 -4.93 1.55
C VAL A 294 -5.22 -4.35 1.57
N CYS A 295 -6.21 -5.16 1.31
CA CYS A 295 -7.62 -4.74 1.28
C CYS A 295 -7.86 -3.49 0.42
N GLY A 296 -7.32 -3.45 -0.80
CA GLY A 296 -7.45 -2.30 -1.69
C GLY A 296 -6.70 -1.04 -1.23
N THR A 297 -5.91 -1.12 -0.15
CA THR A 297 -5.08 -0.01 0.32
C THR A 297 -3.63 -0.25 -0.06
N VAL A 298 -3.03 0.69 -0.78
CA VAL A 298 -1.59 0.71 -1.11
C VAL A 298 -0.81 1.27 0.07
N TYR A 299 0.28 0.60 0.42
CA TYR A 299 1.24 1.02 1.45
C TYR A 299 2.59 1.21 0.80
N VAL A 300 3.06 2.45 0.71
CA VAL A 300 4.36 2.76 0.14
C VAL A 300 5.41 2.93 1.24
N VAL A 301 6.53 2.23 1.05
CA VAL A 301 7.65 2.19 2.00
C VAL A 301 8.77 3.09 1.54
N TYR A 302 9.20 3.97 2.43
CA TYR A 302 10.18 5.02 2.18
C TYR A 302 11.42 4.86 3.02
N ASN A 303 12.51 5.37 2.47
CA ASN A 303 13.78 5.44 3.13
C ASN A 303 14.56 6.70 2.71
N THR A 304 14.62 7.67 3.58
CA THR A 304 15.25 8.96 3.29
C THR A 304 16.75 9.03 3.54
N ARG A 305 17.31 8.05 4.28
CA ARG A 305 18.76 7.99 4.61
C ARG A 305 19.20 6.54 4.79
N GLN A 306 20.38 6.18 4.33
CA GLN A 306 20.94 4.82 4.49
C GLN A 306 20.93 4.29 5.93
N ALA A 307 21.07 5.16 6.92
CA ALA A 307 21.03 4.82 8.34
C ALA A 307 19.63 4.89 8.97
N SER A 308 18.61 5.37 8.23
CA SER A 308 17.24 5.48 8.75
C SER A 308 16.50 4.15 8.60
N ARG A 309 15.49 3.93 9.44
CA ARG A 309 14.60 2.79 9.30
C ARG A 309 13.65 3.03 8.14
N SER A 310 13.40 1.99 7.36
CA SER A 310 12.32 1.99 6.40
C SER A 310 10.98 2.15 7.12
N ARG A 311 10.08 2.92 6.54
CA ARG A 311 8.77 3.21 7.11
C ARG A 311 7.69 3.29 6.05
N ILE A 312 6.51 2.83 6.37
CA ILE A 312 5.30 3.15 5.62
C ILE A 312 4.96 4.61 5.94
N GLN A 313 4.91 5.45 4.93
CA GLN A 313 4.65 6.89 5.09
C GLN A 313 3.51 7.40 4.22
N CYS A 314 3.25 6.77 3.07
CA CYS A 314 2.14 7.11 2.21
C CYS A 314 1.20 5.91 2.08
N LEU A 315 -0.09 6.17 2.20
CA LEU A 315 -1.17 5.24 1.96
C LEU A 315 -2.10 5.81 0.89
N PHE A 316 -2.66 4.91 0.08
CA PHE A 316 -3.74 5.24 -0.82
C PHE A 316 -4.79 4.13 -0.75
N ASP A 317 -6.01 4.48 -0.39
CA ASP A 317 -7.15 3.55 -0.32
C ASP A 317 -8.07 3.75 -1.53
N VAL A 318 -8.28 2.72 -2.32
CA VAL A 318 -9.14 2.78 -3.53
C VAL A 318 -10.60 3.09 -3.20
N ASN A 319 -11.02 2.86 -1.95
CA ASN A 319 -12.38 3.11 -1.47
C ASN A 319 -12.52 4.47 -0.74
N ASP A 320 -11.46 5.30 -0.71
CA ASP A 320 -11.40 6.61 -0.03
C ASP A 320 -11.79 6.59 1.47
N VAL A 321 -11.72 5.43 2.12
CA VAL A 321 -12.08 5.28 3.55
C VAL A 321 -10.93 5.69 4.48
N VAL A 322 -9.69 5.64 3.98
CA VAL A 322 -8.49 5.93 4.77
C VAL A 322 -7.75 7.12 4.19
N ILE A 323 -7.55 8.14 5.01
CA ILE A 323 -6.79 9.34 4.66
C ILE A 323 -5.32 9.16 5.06
N SER A 324 -4.40 9.35 4.11
CA SER A 324 -2.95 9.12 4.31
C SER A 324 -2.35 9.97 5.43
N GLU A 325 -2.80 11.22 5.58
CA GLU A 325 -2.33 12.15 6.60
C GLU A 325 -2.70 11.73 8.03
N GLU A 326 -3.74 10.95 8.19
CA GLU A 326 -4.22 10.44 9.49
C GLU A 326 -3.61 9.09 9.85
N ALA A 327 -2.92 8.45 8.90
CA ALA A 327 -2.34 7.14 9.14
C ALA A 327 -1.05 7.25 9.97
N PRO A 328 -0.88 6.40 10.99
CA PRO A 328 0.33 6.40 11.79
C PRO A 328 1.53 5.94 10.98
N LEU A 329 2.70 6.57 11.19
CA LEU A 329 3.95 6.11 10.62
C LEU A 329 4.31 4.73 11.18
N ILE A 330 4.42 3.73 10.31
CA ILE A 330 4.78 2.36 10.70
C ILE A 330 6.23 2.09 10.30
N TYR A 331 7.09 1.84 11.29
CA TYR A 331 8.51 1.56 11.08
C TYR A 331 8.78 0.06 11.00
N PHE A 332 9.62 -0.34 10.04
CA PHE A 332 10.17 -1.69 10.01
C PHE A 332 11.19 -1.85 11.15
N PRO A 333 11.04 -2.89 12.00
CA PRO A 333 11.80 -3.01 13.25
C PRO A 333 13.29 -3.33 13.04
N ARG A 334 13.66 -3.93 11.91
CA ARG A 334 15.05 -4.22 11.52
C ARG A 334 15.27 -3.88 10.07
N ARG A 335 16.53 -3.65 9.73
CA ARG A 335 16.94 -3.28 8.40
C ARG A 335 18.40 -3.64 8.16
N TYR A 336 18.67 -4.14 6.97
CA TYR A 336 20.03 -4.41 6.47
C TYR A 336 20.36 -3.51 5.28
N GLY A 337 19.39 -3.19 4.43
CA GLY A 337 19.52 -2.31 3.29
C GLY A 337 18.15 -1.68 2.92
N ALA A 338 17.94 -1.37 1.66
CA ALA A 338 16.60 -1.08 1.12
C ALA A 338 15.89 -2.39 0.79
N HIS A 339 14.58 -2.47 1.04
CA HIS A 339 13.79 -3.61 0.59
C HIS A 339 13.79 -3.66 -0.95
N ALA A 340 14.30 -4.75 -1.51
CA ALA A 340 14.21 -4.99 -2.95
C ALA A 340 12.78 -5.38 -3.37
N SER A 341 12.05 -6.03 -2.46
CA SER A 341 10.64 -6.38 -2.66
C SER A 341 9.94 -6.60 -1.32
N LEU A 342 8.63 -6.34 -1.31
CA LEU A 342 7.71 -6.65 -0.22
C LEU A 342 6.45 -7.27 -0.83
N LYS A 343 6.15 -8.53 -0.52
CA LYS A 343 5.00 -9.26 -1.05
C LYS A 343 4.05 -9.65 0.08
N TYR A 344 2.81 -9.21 -0.02
CA TYR A 344 1.77 -9.55 0.96
C TYR A 344 1.18 -10.92 0.69
N ASN A 345 0.87 -11.63 1.75
CA ASN A 345 0.12 -12.87 1.72
C ASN A 345 -1.18 -12.68 2.53
N PRO A 346 -2.35 -12.66 1.88
CA PRO A 346 -3.63 -12.39 2.53
C PRO A 346 -4.03 -13.47 3.53
N GLU A 347 -3.77 -14.75 3.24
CA GLU A 347 -4.14 -15.86 4.11
C GLU A 347 -3.38 -15.84 5.44
N GLU A 348 -2.12 -15.42 5.43
CA GLU A 348 -1.27 -15.40 6.63
C GLU A 348 -1.17 -14.01 7.28
N LYS A 349 -1.65 -12.96 6.60
CA LYS A 349 -1.49 -11.54 7.00
C LYS A 349 -0.04 -11.19 7.32
N GLN A 350 0.85 -11.57 6.39
CA GLN A 350 2.29 -11.42 6.50
C GLN A 350 2.88 -10.80 5.24
N LEU A 351 3.99 -10.06 5.42
CA LEU A 351 4.83 -9.61 4.31
C LEU A 351 6.06 -10.51 4.19
N TYR A 352 6.40 -10.84 2.98
CA TYR A 352 7.60 -11.52 2.57
C TYR A 352 8.57 -10.50 1.98
N GLY A 353 9.61 -10.14 2.74
CA GLY A 353 10.56 -9.10 2.39
C GLY A 353 11.90 -9.65 1.95
N TRP A 354 12.48 -9.01 0.91
CA TRP A 354 13.87 -9.20 0.52
C TRP A 354 14.66 -7.93 0.86
N ASP A 355 15.55 -8.03 1.85
CA ASP A 355 16.34 -6.92 2.35
C ASP A 355 17.84 -7.29 2.32
N ASP A 356 18.59 -6.73 1.37
CA ASP A 356 20.04 -7.00 1.17
C ASP A 356 20.42 -8.49 1.19
N GLY A 357 19.63 -9.31 0.49
CA GLY A 357 19.82 -10.76 0.43
C GLY A 357 19.25 -11.51 1.64
N TYR A 358 18.69 -10.85 2.64
CA TYR A 358 17.96 -11.49 3.74
C TYR A 358 16.50 -11.71 3.38
N GLN A 359 16.00 -12.92 3.62
CA GLN A 359 14.60 -13.28 3.48
C GLN A 359 13.94 -13.16 4.85
N ILE A 360 12.97 -12.25 4.91
CA ILE A 360 12.35 -11.81 6.16
C ILE A 360 10.83 -11.95 6.05
N ILE A 361 10.20 -12.41 7.14
CA ILE A 361 8.76 -12.41 7.31
C ILE A 361 8.40 -11.34 8.33
N TYR A 362 7.53 -10.42 7.95
CA TYR A 362 6.91 -9.44 8.84
C TYR A 362 5.46 -9.84 9.10
N ARG A 363 5.10 -10.08 10.35
CA ARG A 363 3.72 -10.31 10.76
C ARG A 363 3.05 -8.98 11.03
N LEU A 364 1.92 -8.76 10.38
CA LEU A 364 1.18 -7.52 10.50
C LEU A 364 0.18 -7.58 11.66
N SER A 365 -0.07 -6.43 12.26
CA SER A 365 -1.23 -6.19 13.11
C SER A 365 -2.26 -5.45 12.28
N MET A 366 -3.48 -5.97 12.28
CA MET A 366 -4.60 -5.42 11.52
C MET A 366 -5.60 -4.75 12.47
N LYS A 367 -6.32 -3.75 12.00
CA LYS A 367 -7.50 -3.16 12.63
C LYS A 367 -8.57 -2.93 11.57
N ARG A 368 -9.81 -2.72 11.98
CA ARG A 368 -10.87 -2.36 11.04
C ARG A 368 -10.67 -0.93 10.53
N LYS A 369 -10.96 -0.71 9.25
CA LYS A 369 -11.16 0.64 8.69
C LYS A 369 -12.35 1.23 9.45
N LEU A 370 -12.15 2.40 10.05
CA LEU A 370 -13.27 3.14 10.64
C LEU A 370 -14.00 3.80 9.47
N LEU A 371 -15.24 3.39 9.26
CA LEU A 371 -16.18 4.13 8.41
C LEU A 371 -16.41 5.48 9.10
N VAL A 372 -15.97 6.57 8.47
CA VAL A 372 -16.22 7.93 8.94
C VAL A 372 -17.58 8.38 8.44
#